data_3a605ea268b9a8919e97103789c695a6
#
_entry.id   3a605ea268b9a8919e97103789c695a6
#
_cell.length_a   1.000
_cell.length_b   1.000
_cell.length_c   1.000
_cell.angle_alpha   90.00
_cell.angle_beta   90.00
_cell.angle_gamma   90.00
#
_symmetry.space_group_name_H-M   'P 1'
#
loop_
_entity.id
_entity.type
_entity.pdbx_description
1 polymer ?
#
loop_
_entity_poly.entity_id
_entity_poly.type
_entity_poly.pdbx_seq_one_letter_code
_entity_poly.pdbx_strand_id
1 'polypeptide(L)'
;MVGAGVANINAATKLIDNGYKGKIKIIDMGKDPHERLPEEVMTGMLGAGGWSDGKLTYHTEVGGQLSKYCGEEKAMELFDQVIANFKRFHPKPEEVQCSDPQSEPEFIKPYFGLKLFPVWHVGTDYLHEIGKNWYNFLVDNGVEFYWQWRVTKIDFKTKHINMTSEKYPQSDDDWIFFDKLIFGVGKS
;
A
#
# COMPACT_ATOMS: atom_id res chain seq x y z
N MET A 1 -11.32 -4.67 -4.29
CA MET A 1 -9.85 -4.79 -4.42
C MET A 1 -9.39 -5.97 -3.61
N VAL A 2 -8.38 -6.71 -4.07
CA VAL A 2 -7.80 -7.83 -3.34
C VAL A 2 -6.41 -7.43 -2.86
N GLY A 3 -6.19 -7.48 -1.54
CA GLY A 3 -5.02 -6.98 -0.82
C GLY A 3 -5.19 -5.54 -0.34
N ALA A 4 -4.82 -5.27 0.92
CA ALA A 4 -4.77 -3.94 1.53
C ALA A 4 -3.35 -3.35 1.55
N GLY A 5 -2.50 -3.76 0.61
CA GLY A 5 -1.14 -3.24 0.45
C GLY A 5 -1.12 -1.80 -0.04
N VAL A 6 0.06 -1.16 -0.01
CA VAL A 6 0.27 0.25 -0.39
C VAL A 6 -0.36 0.60 -1.74
N ALA A 7 -0.28 -0.31 -2.73
CA ALA A 7 -0.82 -0.07 -4.07
C ALA A 7 -2.35 0.13 -4.07
N ASN A 8 -3.10 -0.80 -3.47
CA ASN A 8 -4.56 -0.72 -3.44
C ASN A 8 -5.07 0.39 -2.52
N ILE A 9 -4.37 0.68 -1.43
CA ILE A 9 -4.70 1.78 -0.52
C ILE A 9 -4.54 3.13 -1.22
N ASN A 10 -3.45 3.34 -1.98
CA ASN A 10 -3.30 4.53 -2.81
C ASN A 10 -4.36 4.61 -3.91
N ALA A 11 -4.68 3.49 -4.57
CA ALA A 11 -5.71 3.45 -5.60
C ALA A 11 -7.10 3.81 -5.03
N ALA A 12 -7.47 3.28 -3.87
CA ALA A 12 -8.72 3.63 -3.19
C ALA A 12 -8.76 5.12 -2.82
N THR A 13 -7.68 5.66 -2.25
CA THR A 13 -7.55 7.08 -1.93
C THR A 13 -7.73 7.94 -3.18
N LYS A 14 -7.07 7.59 -4.27
CA LYS A 14 -7.18 8.33 -5.53
C LYS A 14 -8.60 8.30 -6.13
N LEU A 15 -9.30 7.19 -6.00
CA LEU A 15 -10.71 7.10 -6.43
C LEU A 15 -11.59 8.05 -5.60
N ILE A 16 -11.40 8.09 -4.27
CA ILE A 16 -12.12 9.00 -3.38
C ILE A 16 -11.82 10.45 -3.72
N ASP A 17 -10.55 10.82 -3.83
CA ASP A 17 -10.11 12.18 -4.12
C ASP A 17 -10.62 12.66 -5.49
N ASN A 18 -10.83 11.76 -6.44
CA ASN A 18 -11.44 12.04 -7.74
C ASN A 18 -12.98 12.00 -7.72
N GLY A 19 -13.59 11.87 -6.54
CA GLY A 19 -15.06 11.91 -6.39
C GLY A 19 -15.79 10.66 -6.85
N TYR A 20 -15.13 9.50 -6.91
CA TYR A 20 -15.79 8.23 -7.24
C TYR A 20 -16.94 7.93 -6.27
N LYS A 21 -18.11 7.58 -6.81
CA LYS A 21 -19.35 7.35 -6.04
C LYS A 21 -19.77 5.89 -5.94
N GLY A 22 -19.02 4.99 -6.58
CA GLY A 22 -19.27 3.55 -6.47
C GLY A 22 -18.78 2.98 -5.13
N LYS A 23 -19.25 1.79 -4.80
CA LYS A 23 -18.77 1.08 -3.60
C LYS A 23 -17.34 0.57 -3.82
N ILE A 24 -16.49 0.77 -2.83
CA ILE A 24 -15.12 0.23 -2.80
C ILE A 24 -15.08 -0.81 -1.69
N LYS A 25 -14.70 -2.04 -2.05
CA LYS A 25 -14.49 -3.13 -1.10
C LYS A 25 -13.03 -3.59 -1.18
N ILE A 26 -12.39 -3.73 -0.03
CA ILE A 26 -11.00 -4.21 0.09
C ILE A 26 -11.00 -5.48 0.93
N ILE A 27 -10.47 -6.55 0.35
CA ILE A 27 -10.37 -7.87 1.01
C ILE A 27 -8.89 -8.11 1.34
N ASP A 28 -8.57 -8.41 2.58
CA ASP A 28 -7.23 -8.77 3.00
C ASP A 28 -7.25 -9.90 4.04
N MET A 29 -6.22 -10.74 3.98
CA MET A 29 -6.07 -11.87 4.90
C MET A 29 -5.52 -11.47 6.27
N GLY A 30 -5.00 -10.25 6.40
CA GLY A 30 -4.50 -9.70 7.65
C GLY A 30 -5.61 -9.15 8.52
N LYS A 31 -5.22 -8.73 9.73
CA LYS A 31 -6.12 -8.14 10.72
C LYS A 31 -6.40 -6.67 10.44
N ASP A 32 -7.45 -6.17 11.04
CA ASP A 32 -7.72 -4.74 11.18
C ASP A 32 -6.49 -4.01 11.74
N PRO A 33 -6.16 -2.80 11.27
CA PRO A 33 -4.96 -2.08 11.73
C PRO A 33 -4.95 -1.78 13.23
N HIS A 34 -6.11 -1.80 13.91
CA HIS A 34 -6.18 -1.65 15.37
C HIS A 34 -5.89 -2.95 16.13
N GLU A 35 -6.03 -4.12 15.47
CA GLU A 35 -5.79 -5.45 16.03
C GLU A 35 -4.48 -6.09 15.55
N ARG A 36 -3.81 -5.48 14.54
CA ARG A 36 -2.60 -6.02 13.93
C ARG A 36 -1.44 -6.04 14.91
N LEU A 37 -0.77 -7.18 15.01
CA LEU A 37 0.37 -7.39 15.90
C LEU A 37 1.70 -7.10 15.19
N PRO A 38 2.76 -6.74 15.90
CA PRO A 38 4.08 -6.43 15.30
C PRO A 38 4.69 -7.55 14.47
N GLU A 39 4.41 -8.82 14.80
CA GLU A 39 4.88 -9.98 14.05
C GLU A 39 4.13 -10.25 12.74
N GLU A 40 2.97 -9.61 12.52
CA GLU A 40 2.15 -9.77 11.33
C GLU A 40 2.59 -8.82 10.21
N VAL A 41 3.84 -8.96 9.77
CA VAL A 41 4.49 -7.99 8.87
C VAL A 41 3.91 -7.97 7.47
N MET A 42 3.51 -9.13 6.92
CA MET A 42 3.22 -9.26 5.48
C MET A 42 1.79 -8.92 5.07
N THR A 43 0.84 -8.93 5.99
CA THR A 43 -0.59 -8.81 5.70
C THR A 43 -1.24 -7.64 6.44
N GLY A 44 -2.44 -7.25 6.03
CA GLY A 44 -3.18 -6.14 6.63
C GLY A 44 -2.89 -4.79 6.00
N MET A 45 -3.31 -3.72 6.67
CA MET A 45 -3.22 -2.33 6.17
C MET A 45 -1.79 -1.94 5.79
N LEU A 46 -1.61 -1.46 4.55
CA LEU A 46 -0.33 -1.14 3.91
C LEU A 46 0.59 -2.37 3.67
N GLY A 47 0.18 -3.59 4.03
CA GLY A 47 0.97 -4.81 3.89
C GLY A 47 2.36 -4.68 4.54
N ALA A 48 3.40 -5.24 3.93
CA ALA A 48 4.78 -5.13 4.42
C ALA A 48 5.27 -3.66 4.46
N GLY A 49 4.73 -2.77 3.62
CA GLY A 49 5.05 -1.34 3.65
C GLY A 49 4.64 -0.64 4.94
N GLY A 50 3.62 -1.15 5.64
CA GLY A 50 3.17 -0.65 6.94
C GLY A 50 3.99 -1.10 8.14
N TRP A 51 4.97 -2.00 7.95
CA TRP A 51 5.85 -2.54 8.99
C TRP A 51 7.32 -2.59 8.55
N SER A 52 7.70 -1.76 7.60
CA SER A 52 9.07 -1.66 7.08
C SER A 52 9.90 -0.63 7.89
N ASP A 53 11.04 -0.24 7.32
CA ASP A 53 11.93 0.77 7.90
C ASP A 53 11.52 2.23 7.61
N GLY A 54 10.33 2.44 7.04
CA GLY A 54 9.79 3.77 6.75
C GLY A 54 10.53 4.53 5.65
N LYS A 55 11.19 3.80 4.74
CA LYS A 55 11.90 4.38 3.60
C LYS A 55 11.08 4.23 2.32
N LEU A 56 10.88 5.33 1.62
CA LEU A 56 10.25 5.39 0.32
C LEU A 56 11.31 5.77 -0.72
N THR A 57 11.75 4.79 -1.51
CA THR A 57 12.73 5.02 -2.58
C THR A 57 12.13 5.86 -3.69
N TYR A 58 12.82 6.93 -4.06
CA TYR A 58 12.36 7.90 -5.05
C TYR A 58 13.21 7.81 -6.33
N HIS A 59 13.08 6.67 -7.03
CA HIS A 59 13.83 6.42 -8.27
C HIS A 59 13.18 5.31 -9.09
N THR A 60 13.02 5.52 -10.41
CA THR A 60 12.31 4.62 -11.31
C THR A 60 13.02 3.32 -11.62
N GLU A 61 14.32 3.25 -11.39
CA GLU A 61 15.11 2.02 -11.58
C GLU A 61 15.24 1.16 -10.31
N VAL A 62 14.62 1.58 -9.20
CA VAL A 62 14.64 0.85 -7.94
C VAL A 62 13.26 0.34 -7.59
N GLY A 63 13.17 -0.97 -7.29
CA GLY A 63 11.95 -1.60 -6.78
C GLY A 63 10.90 -1.98 -7.82
N GLY A 64 11.09 -1.66 -9.09
CA GLY A 64 10.13 -2.01 -10.13
C GLY A 64 10.48 -1.49 -11.51
N GLN A 65 9.53 -1.58 -12.42
CA GLN A 65 9.69 -1.17 -13.82
C GLN A 65 8.54 -0.23 -14.26
N LEU A 66 8.04 0.58 -13.34
CA LEU A 66 6.86 1.41 -13.59
C LEU A 66 7.05 2.34 -14.81
N SER A 67 8.24 2.93 -14.96
CA SER A 67 8.58 3.79 -16.09
C SER A 67 8.47 3.10 -17.46
N LYS A 68 8.64 1.77 -17.53
CA LYS A 68 8.43 1.02 -18.77
C LYS A 68 6.96 0.96 -19.22
N TYR A 69 6.03 1.11 -18.27
CA TYR A 69 4.59 1.05 -18.54
C TYR A 69 3.96 2.41 -18.78
N CYS A 70 4.41 3.44 -18.09
CA CYS A 70 3.78 4.77 -18.15
C CYS A 70 4.74 5.92 -18.52
N GLY A 71 6.02 5.64 -18.77
CA GLY A 71 7.04 6.66 -19.00
C GLY A 71 7.61 7.21 -17.69
N GLU A 72 8.79 7.85 -17.79
CA GLU A 72 9.55 8.36 -16.66
C GLU A 72 8.79 9.47 -15.91
N GLU A 73 8.33 10.48 -16.65
CA GLU A 73 7.62 11.63 -16.10
C GLU A 73 6.38 11.19 -15.30
N LYS A 74 5.57 10.30 -15.88
CA LYS A 74 4.37 9.79 -15.19
C LYS A 74 4.71 8.93 -13.99
N ALA A 75 5.78 8.14 -14.04
CA ALA A 75 6.24 7.36 -12.90
C ALA A 75 6.65 8.27 -11.74
N MET A 76 7.38 9.36 -12.00
CA MET A 76 7.77 10.34 -10.99
C MET A 76 6.55 11.06 -10.39
N GLU A 77 5.59 11.48 -11.22
CA GLU A 77 4.31 12.05 -10.74
C GLU A 77 3.59 11.09 -9.77
N LEU A 78 3.58 9.78 -10.08
CA LEU A 78 2.94 8.78 -9.22
C LEU A 78 3.71 8.58 -7.91
N PHE A 79 5.04 8.66 -7.92
CA PHE A 79 5.85 8.64 -6.69
C PHE A 79 5.54 9.85 -5.81
N ASP A 80 5.44 11.05 -6.38
CA ASP A 80 5.03 12.25 -5.65
C ASP A 80 3.67 12.09 -4.97
N GLN A 81 2.70 11.48 -5.68
CA GLN A 81 1.37 11.21 -5.11
C GLN A 81 1.44 10.22 -3.93
N VAL A 82 2.26 9.17 -4.03
CA VAL A 82 2.46 8.21 -2.93
C VAL A 82 3.06 8.91 -1.72
N ILE A 83 4.12 9.70 -1.92
CA ILE A 83 4.79 10.45 -0.84
C ILE A 83 3.82 11.45 -0.20
N ALA A 84 3.03 12.16 -1.02
CA ALA A 84 2.02 13.10 -0.53
C ALA A 84 0.98 12.40 0.35
N ASN A 85 0.56 11.19 -0.01
CA ASN A 85 -0.37 10.40 0.80
C ASN A 85 0.28 9.96 2.13
N PHE A 86 1.51 9.49 2.13
CA PHE A 86 2.20 9.17 3.38
C PHE A 86 2.32 10.39 4.29
N LYS A 87 2.65 11.57 3.74
CA LYS A 87 2.65 12.85 4.50
C LYS A 87 1.26 13.21 5.02
N ARG A 88 0.22 13.07 4.19
CA ARG A 88 -1.17 13.41 4.55
C ARG A 88 -1.66 12.67 5.79
N PHE A 89 -1.27 11.42 5.94
CA PHE A 89 -1.72 10.56 7.04
C PHE A 89 -0.70 10.44 8.16
N HIS A 90 0.46 11.08 8.02
CA HIS A 90 1.50 11.10 9.05
C HIS A 90 1.07 11.98 10.23
N PRO A 91 1.23 11.53 11.50
CA PRO A 91 0.88 12.33 12.67
C PRO A 91 1.71 13.60 12.81
N LYS A 92 2.92 13.62 12.22
CA LYS A 92 3.85 14.75 12.20
C LYS A 92 4.48 14.91 10.81
N PRO A 93 3.75 15.41 9.82
CA PRO A 93 4.21 15.45 8.43
C PRO A 93 5.48 16.30 8.22
N GLU A 94 5.79 17.22 9.12
CA GLU A 94 7.01 18.03 9.14
C GLU A 94 8.28 17.22 9.44
N GLU A 95 8.17 16.04 10.03
CA GLU A 95 9.29 15.13 10.30
C GLU A 95 9.64 14.27 9.06
N VAL A 96 8.81 14.26 8.02
CA VAL A 96 9.09 13.52 6.79
C VAL A 96 10.16 14.22 5.97
N GLN A 97 11.32 13.61 5.86
CA GLN A 97 12.50 14.17 5.23
C GLN A 97 12.96 13.35 4.03
N CYS A 98 13.58 14.03 3.06
CA CYS A 98 14.25 13.39 1.94
C CYS A 98 15.77 13.47 2.14
N SER A 99 16.44 12.33 2.08
CA SER A 99 17.89 12.29 1.90
C SER A 99 18.20 12.06 0.44
N ASP A 100 19.00 12.94 -0.13
CA ASP A 100 19.42 12.91 -1.54
C ASP A 100 20.95 12.98 -1.62
N PRO A 101 21.64 11.83 -1.58
CA PRO A 101 23.10 11.79 -1.61
C PRO A 101 23.63 12.23 -2.97
N GLN A 102 24.48 13.24 -2.99
CA GLN A 102 25.04 13.84 -4.21
C GLN A 102 26.36 13.20 -4.67
N SER A 103 27.04 12.46 -3.79
CA SER A 103 28.32 11.85 -4.09
C SER A 103 28.58 10.57 -3.30
N GLU A 104 29.34 9.66 -3.91
CA GLU A 104 29.81 8.48 -3.20
C GLU A 104 30.92 8.87 -2.21
N PRO A 105 30.95 8.28 -1.00
CA PRO A 105 32.06 8.43 -0.07
C PRO A 105 33.37 7.94 -0.70
N GLU A 106 34.44 8.73 -0.62
CA GLU A 106 35.74 8.43 -1.26
C GLU A 106 36.32 7.06 -0.83
N PHE A 107 36.13 6.67 0.43
CA PHE A 107 36.65 5.41 0.95
C PHE A 107 35.99 4.15 0.36
N ILE A 108 34.79 4.29 -0.26
CA ILE A 108 34.05 3.17 -0.87
C ILE A 108 34.42 3.00 -2.34
N LYS A 109 34.71 4.08 -3.06
CA LYS A 109 34.96 4.09 -4.52
C LYS A 109 35.94 3.02 -5.00
N PRO A 110 37.01 2.68 -4.29
CA PRO A 110 37.94 1.64 -4.75
C PRO A 110 37.37 0.22 -4.73
N TYR A 111 36.28 -0.01 -4.00
CA TYR A 111 35.73 -1.34 -3.71
C TYR A 111 34.35 -1.57 -4.30
N PHE A 112 33.51 -0.52 -4.37
CA PHE A 112 32.13 -0.63 -4.79
C PHE A 112 31.69 0.61 -5.59
N GLY A 113 30.87 0.38 -6.63
CA GLY A 113 30.06 1.43 -7.22
C GLY A 113 28.72 1.52 -6.49
N LEU A 114 28.36 2.71 -6.03
CA LEU A 114 27.05 2.95 -5.42
C LEU A 114 26.10 3.59 -6.42
N LYS A 115 24.88 3.09 -6.48
CA LYS A 115 23.80 3.80 -7.16
C LYS A 115 23.13 4.73 -6.15
N LEU A 116 23.33 6.03 -6.36
CA LEU A 116 22.76 7.07 -5.50
C LEU A 116 21.35 7.40 -5.98
N PHE A 117 20.42 7.55 -5.05
CA PHE A 117 19.06 7.98 -5.34
C PHE A 117 18.42 8.61 -4.09
N PRO A 118 17.45 9.52 -4.26
CA PRO A 118 16.73 10.10 -3.14
C PRO A 118 15.89 9.05 -2.41
N VAL A 119 15.82 9.19 -1.08
CA VAL A 119 14.98 8.36 -0.21
C VAL A 119 14.19 9.26 0.74
N TRP A 120 12.88 9.12 0.73
CA TRP A 120 12.03 9.74 1.71
C TRP A 120 11.92 8.88 2.97
N HIS A 121 12.08 9.51 4.12
CA HIS A 121 11.99 8.87 5.44
C HIS A 121 10.69 9.31 6.10
N VAL A 122 9.77 8.37 6.28
CA VAL A 122 8.50 8.60 6.98
C VAL A 122 8.53 8.14 8.43
N GLY A 123 9.68 7.62 8.88
CA GLY A 123 9.89 7.15 10.25
C GLY A 123 9.25 5.78 10.51
N THR A 124 10.05 4.82 10.95
CA THR A 124 9.60 3.45 11.27
C THR A 124 8.51 3.46 12.33
N ASP A 125 8.67 4.27 13.37
CA ASP A 125 7.75 4.32 14.52
C ASP A 125 6.37 4.89 14.17
N TYR A 126 6.26 5.66 13.08
CA TYR A 126 5.00 6.27 12.65
C TYR A 126 4.18 5.42 11.67
N LEU A 127 4.78 4.39 11.07
CA LEU A 127 4.09 3.61 10.02
C LEU A 127 2.77 3.01 10.49
N HIS A 128 2.72 2.53 11.72
CA HIS A 128 1.51 1.96 12.29
C HIS A 128 0.40 3.01 12.46
N GLU A 129 0.76 4.20 12.93
CA GLU A 129 -0.17 5.32 13.10
C GLU A 129 -0.62 5.89 11.74
N ILE A 130 0.30 6.02 10.78
CA ILE A 130 -0.02 6.35 9.39
C ILE A 130 -1.06 5.36 8.83
N GLY A 131 -0.86 4.06 9.04
CA GLY A 131 -1.80 3.02 8.61
C GLY A 131 -3.18 3.20 9.22
N LYS A 132 -3.28 3.47 10.52
CA LYS A 132 -4.55 3.72 11.21
C LYS A 132 -5.25 4.99 10.73
N ASN A 133 -4.52 6.09 10.58
CA ASN A 133 -5.07 7.36 10.11
C ASN A 133 -5.62 7.22 8.68
N TRP A 134 -4.88 6.52 7.84
CA TRP A 134 -5.28 6.26 6.46
C TRP A 134 -6.49 5.33 6.37
N TYR A 135 -6.52 4.28 7.17
CA TYR A 135 -7.67 3.38 7.30
C TYR A 135 -8.94 4.14 7.71
N ASN A 136 -8.85 4.96 8.77
CA ASN A 136 -9.98 5.76 9.25
C ASN A 136 -10.51 6.69 8.15
N PHE A 137 -9.61 7.36 7.42
CA PHE A 137 -10.00 8.18 6.28
C PHE A 137 -10.78 7.38 5.22
N LEU A 138 -10.34 6.17 4.89
CA LEU A 138 -11.00 5.33 3.89
C LEU A 138 -12.38 4.87 4.38
N VAL A 139 -12.49 4.45 5.64
CA VAL A 139 -13.76 4.05 6.25
C VAL A 139 -14.74 5.22 6.32
N ASP A 140 -14.31 6.39 6.73
CA ASP A 140 -15.13 7.62 6.79
C ASP A 140 -15.65 8.03 5.40
N ASN A 141 -14.95 7.64 4.33
CA ASN A 141 -15.36 7.83 2.95
C ASN A 141 -16.09 6.62 2.33
N GLY A 142 -16.54 5.67 3.16
CA GLY A 142 -17.42 4.58 2.76
C GLY A 142 -16.72 3.37 2.13
N VAL A 143 -15.41 3.22 2.33
CA VAL A 143 -14.70 1.99 1.94
C VAL A 143 -15.01 0.88 2.92
N GLU A 144 -15.45 -0.27 2.41
CA GLU A 144 -15.73 -1.47 3.19
C GLU A 144 -14.49 -2.37 3.21
N PHE A 145 -14.05 -2.79 4.41
CA PHE A 145 -12.92 -3.69 4.56
C PHE A 145 -13.37 -5.07 5.05
N TYR A 146 -12.84 -6.09 4.42
CA TYR A 146 -13.00 -7.50 4.78
C TYR A 146 -11.65 -8.01 5.30
N TRP A 147 -11.42 -7.86 6.61
CA TRP A 147 -10.21 -8.31 7.30
C TRP A 147 -10.28 -9.78 7.67
N GLN A 148 -9.15 -10.48 7.59
CA GLN A 148 -9.02 -11.91 7.87
C GLN A 148 -9.81 -12.77 6.90
N TRP A 149 -9.96 -12.30 5.65
CA TRP A 149 -10.55 -13.05 4.56
C TRP A 149 -9.52 -13.38 3.49
N ARG A 150 -9.44 -14.65 3.15
CA ARG A 150 -8.59 -15.16 2.07
C ARG A 150 -9.43 -15.38 0.83
N VAL A 151 -9.05 -14.77 -0.28
CA VAL A 151 -9.64 -15.04 -1.59
C VAL A 151 -9.17 -16.42 -2.06
N THR A 152 -10.12 -17.29 -2.37
CA THR A 152 -9.87 -18.68 -2.77
C THR A 152 -10.11 -18.90 -4.25
N LYS A 153 -11.05 -18.18 -4.85
CA LYS A 153 -11.39 -18.27 -6.26
C LYS A 153 -11.93 -16.96 -6.80
N ILE A 154 -11.65 -16.68 -8.06
CA ILE A 154 -12.24 -15.57 -8.80
C ILE A 154 -12.86 -16.12 -10.07
N ASP A 155 -14.14 -15.83 -10.26
CA ASP A 155 -14.86 -16.12 -11.49
C ASP A 155 -15.09 -14.84 -12.27
N PHE A 156 -14.32 -14.65 -13.34
CA PHE A 156 -14.42 -13.48 -14.20
C PHE A 156 -15.66 -13.47 -15.09
N LYS A 157 -16.26 -14.65 -15.33
CA LYS A 157 -17.45 -14.78 -16.15
C LYS A 157 -18.69 -14.31 -15.40
N THR A 158 -18.83 -14.75 -14.17
CA THR A 158 -19.94 -14.39 -13.28
C THR A 158 -19.61 -13.17 -12.40
N LYS A 159 -18.37 -12.67 -12.47
CA LYS A 159 -17.87 -11.52 -11.72
C LYS A 159 -18.03 -11.66 -10.22
N HIS A 160 -17.66 -12.79 -9.66
CA HIS A 160 -17.66 -12.97 -8.23
C HIS A 160 -16.34 -13.53 -7.70
N ILE A 161 -16.09 -13.25 -6.43
CA ILE A 161 -14.94 -13.69 -5.65
C ILE A 161 -15.48 -14.63 -4.57
N ASN A 162 -14.92 -15.82 -4.48
CA ASN A 162 -15.09 -16.68 -3.32
C ASN A 162 -13.97 -16.39 -2.32
N MET A 163 -14.32 -16.38 -1.06
CA MET A 163 -13.37 -16.12 0.02
C MET A 163 -13.71 -16.96 1.26
N THR A 164 -12.71 -17.19 2.08
CA THR A 164 -12.84 -17.96 3.34
C THR A 164 -12.19 -17.19 4.48
N SER A 165 -12.71 -17.38 5.67
CA SER A 165 -12.14 -16.82 6.90
C SER A 165 -12.08 -17.88 7.99
N GLU A 166 -10.94 -17.98 8.65
CA GLU A 166 -10.82 -18.83 9.85
C GLU A 166 -11.53 -18.21 11.05
N LYS A 167 -11.64 -16.88 11.08
CA LYS A 167 -12.36 -16.14 12.15
C LYS A 167 -13.88 -16.28 12.03
N TYR A 168 -14.39 -16.43 10.79
CA TYR A 168 -15.83 -16.46 10.52
C TYR A 168 -16.21 -17.71 9.67
N PRO A 169 -16.01 -18.92 10.21
CA PRO A 169 -16.10 -20.17 9.42
C PRO A 169 -17.49 -20.53 8.92
N GLN A 170 -18.52 -19.85 9.35
CA GLN A 170 -19.92 -20.07 8.95
C GLN A 170 -20.62 -18.78 8.48
N SER A 171 -19.84 -17.84 7.96
CA SER A 171 -20.41 -16.60 7.43
C SER A 171 -21.05 -16.86 6.05
N ASP A 172 -22.25 -16.32 5.84
CA ASP A 172 -22.92 -16.32 4.54
C ASP A 172 -22.20 -15.40 3.52
N ASP A 173 -21.15 -14.68 3.93
CA ASP A 173 -20.36 -13.76 3.10
C ASP A 173 -19.20 -14.44 2.35
N ASP A 174 -19.33 -15.72 2.02
CA ASP A 174 -18.28 -16.48 1.33
C ASP A 174 -18.03 -16.01 -0.10
N TRP A 175 -18.79 -15.05 -0.59
CA TRP A 175 -18.63 -14.51 -1.94
C TRP A 175 -19.06 -13.05 -2.09
N ILE A 176 -18.37 -12.32 -2.95
CA ILE A 176 -18.63 -10.91 -3.26
C ILE A 176 -18.68 -10.72 -4.78
N PHE A 177 -19.67 -9.99 -5.27
CA PHE A 177 -19.72 -9.54 -6.66
C PHE A 177 -18.86 -8.29 -6.89
N PHE A 178 -18.32 -8.16 -8.11
CA PHE A 178 -17.56 -7.00 -8.53
C PHE A 178 -17.89 -6.58 -9.97
N ASP A 179 -17.89 -5.29 -10.22
CA ASP A 179 -17.92 -4.72 -11.58
C ASP A 179 -16.50 -4.56 -12.11
N LYS A 180 -15.61 -4.08 -11.26
CA LYS A 180 -14.17 -3.89 -11.51
C LYS A 180 -13.36 -4.54 -10.41
N LEU A 181 -12.25 -5.15 -10.78
CA LEU A 181 -11.36 -5.82 -9.84
C LEU A 181 -9.95 -5.26 -9.98
N ILE A 182 -9.35 -4.89 -8.84
CA ILE A 182 -7.96 -4.46 -8.75
C ILE A 182 -7.22 -5.44 -7.84
N PHE A 183 -6.10 -5.95 -8.33
CA PHE A 183 -5.23 -6.85 -7.60
C PHE A 183 -4.00 -6.10 -7.08
N GLY A 184 -3.73 -6.21 -5.78
CA GLY A 184 -2.57 -5.64 -5.14
C GLY A 184 -2.07 -6.56 -4.02
N VAL A 185 -1.96 -7.86 -4.30
CA VAL A 185 -1.61 -8.90 -3.32
C VAL A 185 -0.11 -8.97 -2.99
N GLY A 186 0.71 -8.14 -3.64
CA GLY A 186 2.16 -8.17 -3.44
C GLY A 186 2.80 -9.42 -4.07
N LYS A 187 4.04 -9.68 -3.67
CA LYS A 187 4.80 -10.88 -4.06
C LYS A 187 4.64 -11.92 -2.93
N SER A 188 3.95 -13.00 -3.21
CA SER A 188 3.88 -14.18 -2.36
C SER A 188 5.06 -15.11 -2.64
#